data_1cd810cb0c434b46510e4cc86c795f74
#
_entry.id   1cd810cb0c434b46510e4cc86c795f74
#
_cell.length_a   1.000
_cell.length_b   1.000
_cell.length_c   1.000
_cell.angle_alpha   90.00
_cell.angle_beta   90.00
_cell.angle_gamma   90.00
#
_symmetry.space_group_name_H-M   'P 1'
#
loop_
_entity.id
_entity.type
_entity.pdbx_description
1 polymer ?
#
loop_
_entity_poly.entity_id
_entity_poly.type
_entity_poly.pdbx_seq_one_letter_code
_entity_poly.pdbx_strand_id
1 'polypeptide(L)'
;MSLRLPDPGSFEGLLRPARIEVASLVRLSRHPATETYWSAGVYRFDDPDPGGAGPFGTCYTASTIEVAFAESVIHECGRFVRGSYEVPAAELTERSVVRFTCARRKSLVLADLTGAALKALGLNNDISASADYTASQAWARAIHGANPRWDGIRYVSRQMNKGFAYAIFERSGLHKLRAEKLKARQVDDLCDRFNVTAV
;
A
#
# COMPACT_ATOMS: atom_id res chain seq x y z
N MET A 1 -1.14 -22.31 8.46
CA MET A 1 -2.62 -22.14 8.52
C MET A 1 -3.02 -21.25 7.35
N SER A 2 -4.01 -21.69 6.55
CA SER A 2 -4.55 -20.81 5.51
C SER A 2 -5.28 -19.62 6.15
N LEU A 3 -5.16 -18.43 5.54
CA LEU A 3 -5.93 -17.25 5.96
C LEU A 3 -7.43 -17.51 5.83
N ARG A 4 -8.19 -17.06 6.83
CA ARG A 4 -9.65 -17.09 6.76
C ARG A 4 -10.13 -16.17 5.63
N LEU A 5 -11.04 -16.68 4.81
CA LEU A 5 -11.76 -15.87 3.83
C LEU A 5 -12.85 -15.02 4.52
N PRO A 6 -13.23 -13.89 3.94
CA PRO A 6 -14.34 -13.08 4.45
C PRO A 6 -15.66 -13.87 4.32
N ASP A 7 -16.43 -13.86 5.40
CA ASP A 7 -17.77 -14.46 5.42
C ASP A 7 -18.78 -13.30 5.35
N PRO A 8 -19.54 -13.19 4.23
CA PRO A 8 -20.47 -12.08 4.03
C PRO A 8 -21.46 -11.92 5.21
N GLY A 9 -21.61 -10.69 5.69
CA GLY A 9 -22.49 -10.35 6.82
C GLY A 9 -21.88 -10.58 8.21
N SER A 10 -20.76 -11.30 8.34
CA SER A 10 -20.19 -11.62 9.66
C SER A 10 -19.09 -10.67 10.13
N PHE A 11 -18.42 -9.95 9.22
CA PHE A 11 -17.23 -9.14 9.55
C PHE A 11 -17.50 -7.63 9.60
N GLU A 12 -18.56 -7.15 8.99
CA GLU A 12 -18.83 -5.72 8.78
C GLU A 12 -18.87 -4.93 10.07
N GLY A 13 -19.52 -5.45 11.11
CA GLY A 13 -19.57 -4.86 12.43
C GLY A 13 -18.25 -4.92 13.21
N LEU A 14 -17.29 -5.73 12.76
CA LEU A 14 -15.98 -5.91 13.37
C LEU A 14 -14.92 -4.99 12.76
N LEU A 15 -15.18 -4.44 11.57
CA LEU A 15 -14.25 -3.49 10.92
C LEU A 15 -14.08 -2.25 11.79
N ARG A 16 -12.83 -1.87 12.03
CA ARG A 16 -12.46 -0.66 12.77
C ARG A 16 -11.92 0.40 11.81
N PRO A 17 -12.31 1.67 11.98
CA PRO A 17 -11.84 2.75 11.13
C PRO A 17 -10.46 3.24 11.57
N ALA A 18 -9.58 3.45 10.58
CA ALA A 18 -8.38 4.26 10.71
C ALA A 18 -8.56 5.54 9.87
N ARG A 19 -8.43 6.71 10.48
CA ARG A 19 -8.45 8.00 9.79
C ARG A 19 -7.02 8.40 9.42
N ILE A 20 -6.79 8.68 8.15
CA ILE A 20 -5.47 9.01 7.62
C ILE A 20 -5.57 10.33 6.87
N GLU A 21 -4.70 11.28 7.23
CA GLU A 21 -4.58 12.54 6.53
C GLU A 21 -4.04 12.32 5.11
N VAL A 22 -4.72 12.87 4.11
CA VAL A 22 -4.30 12.73 2.69
C VAL A 22 -2.89 13.28 2.48
N ALA A 23 -2.56 14.38 3.16
CA ALA A 23 -1.24 15.02 3.07
C ALA A 23 -0.08 14.14 3.59
N SER A 24 -0.37 13.15 4.46
CA SER A 24 0.64 12.21 4.96
C SER A 24 0.96 11.08 3.99
N LEU A 25 0.11 10.84 3.00
CA LEU A 25 0.31 9.77 2.04
C LEU A 25 1.50 10.04 1.13
N VAL A 26 2.31 9.00 0.93
CA VAL A 26 3.48 9.05 0.05
C VAL A 26 3.58 7.79 -0.80
N ARG A 27 4.05 7.94 -2.03
CA ARG A 27 4.40 6.84 -2.91
C ARG A 27 5.72 7.16 -3.60
N LEU A 28 6.57 6.17 -3.79
CA LEU A 28 7.70 6.24 -4.73
C LEU A 28 7.29 5.63 -6.06
N SER A 29 7.38 6.39 -7.14
CA SER A 29 6.94 5.98 -8.47
C SER A 29 8.02 6.17 -9.52
N ARG A 30 8.14 5.22 -10.45
CA ARG A 30 8.91 5.34 -11.69
C ARG A 30 8.19 6.22 -12.72
N HIS A 31 6.87 6.36 -12.61
CA HIS A 31 6.02 7.04 -13.57
C HIS A 31 5.35 8.28 -12.96
N PRO A 32 6.13 9.34 -12.63
CA PRO A 32 5.59 10.51 -11.95
C PRO A 32 4.68 11.37 -12.82
N ALA A 33 4.82 11.28 -14.15
CA ALA A 33 4.02 12.06 -15.10
C ALA A 33 2.58 11.55 -15.26
N THR A 34 2.31 10.31 -14.91
CA THR A 34 0.96 9.76 -14.95
C THR A 34 0.12 10.28 -13.80
N GLU A 35 -1.18 10.27 -13.96
CA GLU A 35 -2.14 10.53 -12.90
C GLU A 35 -2.01 9.49 -11.77
N THR A 36 -2.94 9.54 -10.81
CA THR A 36 -3.02 8.50 -9.78
C THR A 36 -3.09 7.13 -10.46
N TYR A 37 -2.10 6.28 -10.14
CA TYR A 37 -2.05 4.95 -10.73
C TYR A 37 -2.99 4.01 -9.95
N TRP A 38 -3.98 3.49 -10.63
CA TRP A 38 -4.92 2.50 -10.12
C TRP A 38 -4.60 1.14 -10.70
N SER A 39 -4.32 0.15 -9.84
CA SER A 39 -4.10 -1.25 -10.23
C SER A 39 -5.35 -2.09 -9.99
N ALA A 40 -5.49 -3.18 -10.73
CA ALA A 40 -6.54 -4.16 -10.54
C ALA A 40 -6.03 -5.56 -10.92
N GLY A 41 -6.36 -6.56 -10.13
CA GLY A 41 -6.06 -7.97 -10.39
C GLY A 41 -4.62 -8.43 -10.20
N VAL A 42 -3.68 -7.53 -9.88
CA VAL A 42 -2.22 -7.84 -9.87
C VAL A 42 -1.66 -7.93 -8.45
N TYR A 43 -2.03 -6.97 -7.59
CA TYR A 43 -1.41 -6.84 -6.27
C TYR A 43 -2.33 -7.33 -5.14
N ARG A 44 -1.77 -7.35 -3.94
CA ARG A 44 -2.30 -7.95 -2.73
C ARG A 44 -3.74 -7.56 -2.38
N PHE A 45 -4.11 -6.30 -2.52
CA PHE A 45 -5.44 -5.77 -2.20
C PHE A 45 -6.15 -5.21 -3.44
N ASP A 46 -5.78 -5.71 -4.61
CA ASP A 46 -6.49 -5.40 -5.84
C ASP A 46 -7.82 -6.14 -5.90
N ASP A 47 -8.68 -5.68 -6.77
CA ASP A 47 -9.90 -6.40 -7.12
C ASP A 47 -9.55 -7.74 -7.76
N PRO A 48 -10.00 -8.89 -7.20
CA PRO A 48 -9.74 -10.20 -7.80
C PRO A 48 -10.46 -10.43 -9.13
N ASP A 49 -11.50 -9.64 -9.43
CA ASP A 49 -12.32 -9.77 -10.63
C ASP A 49 -12.52 -8.40 -11.32
N PRO A 50 -11.46 -7.86 -11.94
CA PRO A 50 -11.53 -6.54 -12.59
C PRO A 50 -12.44 -6.48 -13.82
N GLY A 51 -12.84 -7.63 -14.36
CA GLY A 51 -13.81 -7.76 -15.46
C GLY A 51 -15.23 -8.00 -15.00
N GLY A 52 -15.46 -8.16 -13.71
CA GLY A 52 -16.75 -8.49 -13.12
C GLY A 52 -17.66 -7.29 -12.86
N ALA A 53 -18.69 -7.52 -12.06
CA ALA A 53 -19.63 -6.46 -11.67
C ALA A 53 -19.04 -5.55 -10.59
N GLY A 54 -19.00 -4.22 -10.86
CA GLY A 54 -18.53 -3.20 -9.94
C GLY A 54 -17.03 -3.32 -9.62
N PRO A 55 -16.15 -3.29 -10.66
CA PRO A 55 -14.72 -3.36 -10.46
C PRO A 55 -14.22 -2.12 -9.73
N PHE A 56 -13.05 -2.23 -9.08
CA PHE A 56 -12.39 -1.09 -8.45
C PHE A 56 -10.88 -1.11 -8.69
N GLY A 57 -10.32 0.09 -8.83
CA GLY A 57 -8.88 0.29 -8.84
C GLY A 57 -8.32 0.51 -7.44
N THR A 58 -7.07 0.14 -7.23
CA THR A 58 -6.35 0.30 -5.97
C THR A 58 -5.06 1.10 -6.17
N CYS A 59 -4.86 2.15 -5.38
CA CYS A 59 -3.62 2.92 -5.34
C CYS A 59 -2.85 2.60 -4.05
N TYR A 60 -1.63 2.09 -4.20
CA TYR A 60 -0.76 1.79 -3.06
C TYR A 60 0.04 3.00 -2.64
N THR A 61 -0.02 3.31 -1.35
CA THR A 61 0.71 4.41 -0.71
C THR A 61 1.28 3.95 0.63
N ALA A 62 2.11 4.77 1.24
CA ALA A 62 2.78 4.47 2.51
C ALA A 62 2.67 5.64 3.49
N SER A 63 2.91 5.36 4.77
CA SER A 63 2.92 6.35 5.85
C SER A 63 4.15 7.25 5.82
N THR A 64 5.27 6.74 5.32
CA THR A 64 6.55 7.47 5.23
C THR A 64 7.30 7.10 3.94
N ILE A 65 8.31 7.90 3.62
CA ILE A 65 9.16 7.65 2.46
C ILE A 65 9.98 6.36 2.63
N GLU A 66 10.38 6.03 3.85
CA GLU A 66 11.12 4.81 4.17
C GLU A 66 10.25 3.56 3.91
N VAL A 67 8.99 3.59 4.32
CA VAL A 67 8.05 2.50 4.02
C VAL A 67 7.83 2.37 2.51
N ALA A 68 7.64 3.50 1.81
CA ALA A 68 7.50 3.50 0.36
C ALA A 68 8.75 2.94 -0.33
N PHE A 69 9.95 3.27 0.18
CA PHE A 69 11.22 2.78 -0.34
C PHE A 69 11.36 1.27 -0.12
N ALA A 70 11.08 0.80 1.09
CA ALA A 70 11.16 -0.62 1.41
C ALA A 70 10.18 -1.46 0.58
N GLU A 71 8.94 -0.98 0.37
CA GLU A 71 7.91 -1.71 -0.38
C GLU A 71 8.11 -1.67 -1.90
N SER A 72 8.67 -0.59 -2.45
CA SER A 72 8.72 -0.40 -3.90
C SER A 72 10.12 -0.47 -4.50
N VAL A 73 11.18 -0.26 -3.72
CA VAL A 73 12.57 -0.33 -4.20
C VAL A 73 13.22 -1.63 -3.72
N ILE A 74 13.29 -1.82 -2.42
CA ILE A 74 13.96 -3.02 -1.86
C ILE A 74 13.18 -4.28 -2.23
N HIS A 75 11.86 -4.28 -2.02
CA HIS A 75 11.03 -5.46 -2.28
C HIS A 75 10.96 -5.84 -3.76
N GLU A 76 10.81 -4.86 -4.65
CA GLU A 76 10.63 -5.13 -6.08
C GLU A 76 11.95 -5.33 -6.83
N CYS A 77 13.01 -4.63 -6.42
CA CYS A 77 14.24 -4.53 -7.18
C CYS A 77 15.50 -4.90 -6.38
N GLY A 78 15.40 -4.99 -5.06
CA GLY A 78 16.53 -5.27 -4.19
C GLY A 78 16.87 -6.76 -4.13
N ARG A 79 18.16 -7.08 -4.22
CA ARG A 79 18.69 -8.42 -4.02
C ARG A 79 19.64 -8.40 -2.83
N PHE A 80 19.37 -9.19 -1.79
CA PHE A 80 20.25 -9.26 -0.63
C PHE A 80 21.50 -10.12 -0.93
N VAL A 81 22.67 -9.48 -0.95
CA VAL A 81 23.94 -10.12 -1.30
C VAL A 81 25.01 -9.66 -0.31
N ARG A 82 25.71 -10.62 0.30
CA ARG A 82 26.87 -10.35 1.19
C ARG A 82 26.64 -9.29 2.27
N GLY A 83 25.42 -9.22 2.81
CA GLY A 83 25.09 -8.31 3.91
C GLY A 83 24.51 -6.97 3.50
N SER A 84 24.36 -6.67 2.22
CA SER A 84 23.69 -5.47 1.71
C SER A 84 22.60 -5.79 0.66
N TYR A 85 21.69 -4.87 0.43
CA TYR A 85 20.77 -4.93 -0.70
C TYR A 85 21.43 -4.29 -1.93
N GLU A 86 21.69 -5.08 -2.97
CA GLU A 86 22.05 -4.55 -4.28
C GLU A 86 20.79 -4.07 -5.02
N VAL A 87 20.80 -2.81 -5.46
CA VAL A 87 19.68 -2.18 -6.19
C VAL A 87 20.25 -1.49 -7.43
N PRO A 88 19.64 -1.66 -8.61
CA PRO A 88 20.07 -0.94 -9.81
C PRO A 88 20.07 0.58 -9.59
N ALA A 89 21.14 1.26 -9.98
CA ALA A 89 21.30 2.71 -9.75
C ALA A 89 20.14 3.54 -10.32
N ALA A 90 19.55 3.13 -11.45
CA ALA A 90 18.40 3.76 -12.05
C ALA A 90 17.17 3.75 -11.11
N GLU A 91 16.98 2.68 -10.34
CA GLU A 91 15.89 2.57 -9.36
C GLU A 91 15.99 3.56 -8.21
N LEU A 92 17.18 4.02 -7.92
CA LEU A 92 17.45 5.02 -6.89
C LEU A 92 17.29 6.46 -7.43
N THR A 93 17.68 6.70 -8.68
CA THR A 93 17.75 8.05 -9.26
C THR A 93 16.52 8.46 -10.06
N GLU A 94 15.79 7.50 -10.63
CA GLU A 94 14.65 7.79 -11.51
C GLU A 94 13.31 7.88 -10.77
N ARG A 95 13.27 7.48 -9.51
CA ARG A 95 12.02 7.52 -8.74
C ARG A 95 11.66 8.93 -8.29
N SER A 96 10.36 9.16 -8.22
CA SER A 96 9.79 10.40 -7.71
C SER A 96 8.94 10.14 -6.48
N VAL A 97 9.00 11.06 -5.54
CA VAL A 97 8.09 11.13 -4.40
C VAL A 97 6.77 11.73 -4.88
N VAL A 98 5.72 10.94 -4.87
CA VAL A 98 4.37 11.39 -5.21
C VAL A 98 3.63 11.75 -3.93
N ARG A 99 3.01 12.93 -3.92
CA ARG A 99 2.10 13.41 -2.87
C ARG A 99 0.70 13.52 -3.44
N PHE A 100 -0.28 13.43 -2.56
CA PHE A 100 -1.68 13.30 -2.94
C PHE A 100 -2.55 14.42 -2.38
N THR A 101 -3.70 14.60 -3.00
CA THR A 101 -4.78 15.48 -2.58
C THR A 101 -6.12 14.79 -2.80
N CYS A 102 -7.15 15.27 -2.14
CA CYS A 102 -8.53 14.89 -2.39
C CYS A 102 -9.38 16.18 -2.33
N ALA A 103 -10.10 16.47 -3.41
CA ALA A 103 -10.80 17.75 -3.57
C ALA A 103 -11.86 18.01 -2.47
N ARG A 104 -12.45 16.96 -1.91
CA ARG A 104 -13.59 17.07 -0.97
C ARG A 104 -13.23 16.75 0.48
N ARG A 105 -12.05 16.21 0.75
CA ARG A 105 -11.70 15.67 2.08
C ARG A 105 -10.22 15.83 2.40
N LYS A 106 -9.92 16.15 3.64
CA LYS A 106 -8.54 16.21 4.16
C LYS A 106 -8.07 14.84 4.70
N SER A 107 -9.01 13.97 5.06
CA SER A 107 -8.71 12.62 5.58
C SER A 107 -9.55 11.55 4.89
N LEU A 108 -9.01 10.35 4.81
CA LEU A 108 -9.65 9.13 4.34
C LEU A 108 -10.00 8.23 5.51
N VAL A 109 -11.02 7.40 5.35
CA VAL A 109 -11.44 6.39 6.32
C VAL A 109 -11.09 5.02 5.76
N LEU A 110 -10.09 4.37 6.35
CA LEU A 110 -9.61 3.06 5.92
C LEU A 110 -10.07 1.98 6.88
N ALA A 111 -10.37 0.79 6.37
CA ALA A 111 -10.52 -0.40 7.20
C ALA A 111 -9.16 -0.78 7.80
N ASP A 112 -9.12 -0.91 9.12
CA ASP A 112 -7.88 -1.20 9.83
C ASP A 112 -7.62 -2.70 9.91
N LEU A 113 -6.63 -3.18 9.17
CA LEU A 113 -6.12 -4.55 9.24
C LEU A 113 -4.81 -4.62 10.03
N THR A 114 -4.77 -3.98 11.21
CA THR A 114 -3.58 -4.00 12.08
C THR A 114 -3.95 -4.32 13.54
N GLY A 115 -3.01 -4.86 14.31
CA GLY A 115 -3.13 -5.03 15.76
C GLY A 115 -4.42 -5.73 16.21
N ALA A 116 -5.13 -5.14 17.17
CA ALA A 116 -6.37 -5.70 17.71
C ALA A 116 -7.52 -5.73 16.69
N ALA A 117 -7.57 -4.76 15.77
CA ALA A 117 -8.60 -4.72 14.73
C ALA A 117 -8.45 -5.92 13.78
N LEU A 118 -7.22 -6.27 13.39
CA LEU A 118 -6.92 -7.46 12.61
C LEU A 118 -7.36 -8.75 13.33
N LYS A 119 -7.04 -8.83 14.63
CA LYS A 119 -7.43 -9.99 15.46
C LYS A 119 -8.94 -10.14 15.63
N ALA A 120 -9.67 -9.05 15.74
CA ALA A 120 -11.13 -9.07 15.79
C ALA A 120 -11.77 -9.71 14.54
N LEU A 121 -11.10 -9.62 13.39
CA LEU A 121 -11.51 -10.25 12.15
C LEU A 121 -11.08 -11.73 12.04
N GLY A 122 -10.41 -12.29 13.05
CA GLY A 122 -9.85 -13.64 13.01
C GLY A 122 -8.65 -13.78 12.07
N LEU A 123 -8.00 -12.68 11.74
CA LEU A 123 -6.84 -12.62 10.84
C LEU A 123 -5.52 -12.56 11.60
N ASN A 124 -4.44 -12.79 10.88
CA ASN A 124 -3.06 -12.60 11.30
C ASN A 124 -2.28 -11.81 10.24
N ASN A 125 -1.00 -11.55 10.48
CA ASN A 125 -0.17 -10.75 9.58
C ASN A 125 0.07 -11.38 8.20
N ASP A 126 -0.29 -12.65 7.99
CA ASP A 126 -0.20 -13.28 6.66
C ASP A 126 -1.06 -12.54 5.63
N ILE A 127 -2.10 -11.80 6.07
CA ILE A 127 -2.91 -10.94 5.19
C ILE A 127 -2.04 -9.92 4.43
N SER A 128 -0.95 -9.47 5.02
CA SER A 128 0.02 -8.56 4.41
C SER A 128 1.35 -9.23 4.04
N ALA A 129 1.58 -10.48 4.43
CA ALA A 129 2.86 -11.17 4.26
C ALA A 129 2.84 -12.35 3.29
N SER A 130 1.69 -13.02 3.08
CA SER A 130 1.58 -14.17 2.15
C SER A 130 2.00 -13.79 0.73
N ALA A 131 2.62 -14.73 0.03
CA ALA A 131 2.88 -14.63 -1.41
C ALA A 131 1.60 -14.93 -2.25
N ASP A 132 0.67 -15.69 -1.69
CA ASP A 132 -0.65 -15.93 -2.27
C ASP A 132 -1.59 -14.77 -1.90
N TYR A 133 -2.09 -14.07 -2.90
CA TYR A 133 -2.95 -12.90 -2.74
C TYR A 133 -4.44 -13.24 -2.71
N THR A 134 -4.83 -14.49 -2.93
CA THR A 134 -6.24 -14.91 -3.02
C THR A 134 -7.06 -14.41 -1.81
N ALA A 135 -6.59 -14.67 -0.61
CA ALA A 135 -7.30 -14.27 0.60
C ALA A 135 -7.32 -12.73 0.79
N SER A 136 -6.20 -12.05 0.54
CA SER A 136 -6.12 -10.59 0.70
C SER A 136 -6.97 -9.84 -0.35
N GLN A 137 -7.02 -10.34 -1.57
CA GLN A 137 -7.90 -9.81 -2.61
C GLN A 137 -9.38 -10.07 -2.27
N ALA A 138 -9.72 -11.25 -1.77
CA ALA A 138 -11.09 -11.55 -1.30
C ALA A 138 -11.51 -10.58 -0.17
N TRP A 139 -10.62 -10.29 0.78
CA TRP A 139 -10.88 -9.31 1.84
C TRP A 139 -11.01 -7.88 1.28
N ALA A 140 -10.19 -7.49 0.30
CA ALA A 140 -10.31 -6.17 -0.34
C ALA A 140 -11.68 -6.02 -1.03
N ARG A 141 -12.10 -7.03 -1.78
CA ARG A 141 -13.42 -7.06 -2.43
C ARG A 141 -14.56 -6.99 -1.42
N ALA A 142 -14.49 -7.77 -0.35
CA ALA A 142 -15.50 -7.78 0.70
C ALA A 142 -15.60 -6.43 1.44
N ILE A 143 -14.47 -5.83 1.82
CA ILE A 143 -14.42 -4.51 2.46
C ILE A 143 -14.94 -3.41 1.52
N HIS A 144 -14.53 -3.47 0.25
CA HIS A 144 -15.04 -2.52 -0.76
C HIS A 144 -16.55 -2.64 -0.91
N GLY A 145 -17.11 -3.85 -0.97
CA GLY A 145 -18.56 -4.09 -1.10
C GLY A 145 -19.39 -3.79 0.15
N ALA A 146 -18.80 -3.94 1.34
CA ALA A 146 -19.52 -3.84 2.60
C ALA A 146 -20.13 -2.47 2.87
N ASN A 147 -19.39 -1.39 2.59
CA ASN A 147 -19.90 -0.04 2.81
C ASN A 147 -19.06 0.99 2.00
N PRO A 148 -19.70 1.91 1.27
CA PRO A 148 -19.01 2.94 0.50
C PRO A 148 -18.19 3.93 1.35
N ARG A 149 -18.33 3.93 2.68
CA ARG A 149 -17.52 4.75 3.59
C ARG A 149 -16.03 4.35 3.63
N TRP A 150 -15.72 3.10 3.27
CA TRP A 150 -14.34 2.62 3.28
C TRP A 150 -13.60 3.11 2.05
N ASP A 151 -12.66 4.01 2.25
CA ASP A 151 -11.81 4.58 1.19
C ASP A 151 -10.64 3.67 0.84
N GLY A 152 -10.42 2.60 1.59
CA GLY A 152 -9.32 1.66 1.41
C GLY A 152 -9.03 0.85 2.65
N ILE A 153 -7.82 0.30 2.70
CA ILE A 153 -7.31 -0.60 3.74
C ILE A 153 -6.00 -0.06 4.29
N ARG A 154 -5.83 -0.08 5.64
CA ARG A 154 -4.56 0.12 6.32
C ARG A 154 -4.02 -1.24 6.76
N TYR A 155 -2.75 -1.50 6.50
CA TYR A 155 -2.07 -2.72 6.92
C TYR A 155 -0.62 -2.44 7.34
N VAL A 156 0.00 -3.39 8.06
CA VAL A 156 1.41 -3.29 8.43
C VAL A 156 2.26 -3.59 7.19
N SER A 157 3.26 -2.76 6.91
CA SER A 157 4.23 -3.03 5.86
C SER A 157 4.96 -4.34 6.14
N ARG A 158 5.00 -5.23 5.16
CA ARG A 158 5.76 -6.48 5.24
C ARG A 158 7.27 -6.22 5.32
N GLN A 159 7.72 -5.18 4.65
CA GLN A 159 9.14 -4.83 4.54
C GLN A 159 9.63 -3.98 5.72
N MET A 160 8.70 -3.34 6.44
CA MET A 160 9.02 -2.45 7.55
C MET A 160 7.92 -2.50 8.62
N ASN A 161 8.04 -3.46 9.55
CA ASN A 161 7.02 -3.81 10.55
C ASN A 161 6.59 -2.70 11.51
N LYS A 162 7.32 -1.57 11.56
CA LYS A 162 6.93 -0.36 12.31
C LYS A 162 6.19 0.66 11.45
N GLY A 163 5.99 0.38 10.15
CA GLY A 163 5.36 1.27 9.20
C GLY A 163 4.03 0.74 8.69
N PHE A 164 3.21 1.66 8.21
CA PHE A 164 1.92 1.32 7.60
C PHE A 164 1.98 1.54 6.09
N ALA A 165 1.38 0.61 5.38
CA ALA A 165 1.05 0.74 3.97
C ALA A 165 -0.47 0.81 3.81
N TYR A 166 -0.91 1.42 2.73
CA TYR A 166 -2.30 1.69 2.46
C TYR A 166 -2.65 1.25 1.04
N ALA A 167 -3.75 0.54 0.91
CA ALA A 167 -4.39 0.23 -0.36
C ALA A 167 -5.64 1.12 -0.47
N ILE A 168 -5.54 2.20 -1.24
CA ILE A 168 -6.60 3.20 -1.37
C ILE A 168 -7.48 2.84 -2.57
N PHE A 169 -8.79 2.76 -2.36
CA PHE A 169 -9.75 2.48 -3.42
C PHE A 169 -10.02 3.71 -4.28
N GLU A 170 -10.24 3.51 -5.57
CA GLU A 170 -10.46 4.57 -6.55
C GLU A 170 -11.62 5.51 -6.18
N ARG A 171 -12.69 4.98 -5.59
CA ARG A 171 -13.84 5.78 -5.12
C ARG A 171 -13.49 6.82 -4.05
N SER A 172 -12.31 6.75 -3.43
CA SER A 172 -11.84 7.75 -2.46
C SER A 172 -11.69 9.13 -3.07
N GLY A 173 -11.55 9.23 -4.39
CA GLY A 173 -11.26 10.47 -5.08
C GLY A 173 -9.85 11.00 -4.81
N LEU A 174 -8.91 10.10 -4.49
CA LEU A 174 -7.51 10.45 -4.31
C LEU A 174 -6.90 10.86 -5.66
N HIS A 175 -6.20 11.99 -5.70
CA HIS A 175 -5.51 12.48 -6.88
C HIS A 175 -4.05 12.81 -6.57
N LYS A 176 -3.18 12.67 -7.56
CA LYS A 176 -1.82 13.15 -7.48
C LYS A 176 -1.81 14.67 -7.35
N LEU A 177 -1.19 15.18 -6.29
CA LEU A 177 -0.96 16.61 -6.09
C LEU A 177 0.30 17.06 -6.82
N ARG A 178 1.42 16.34 -6.57
CA ARG A 178 2.72 16.62 -7.16
C ARG A 178 3.61 15.39 -7.14
N ALA A 179 4.60 15.39 -7.99
CA ALA A 179 5.68 14.41 -7.99
C ALA A 179 7.02 15.14 -8.12
N GLU A 180 7.93 14.85 -7.22
CA GLU A 180 9.26 15.45 -7.16
C GLU A 180 10.32 14.34 -7.15
N LYS A 181 11.38 14.49 -7.92
CA LYS A 181 12.51 13.55 -7.89
C LYS A 181 13.08 13.44 -6.48
N LEU A 182 13.50 12.26 -6.10
CA LEU A 182 14.32 12.07 -4.90
C LEU A 182 15.56 12.93 -5.02
N LYS A 183 15.87 13.72 -3.98
CA LYS A 183 17.13 14.46 -3.90
C LYS A 183 18.27 13.50 -3.56
N ALA A 184 19.46 13.74 -4.08
CA ALA A 184 20.63 12.89 -3.83
C ALA A 184 20.80 12.57 -2.33
N ARG A 185 20.76 13.58 -1.45
CA ARG A 185 20.84 13.37 0.00
C ARG A 185 19.76 12.43 0.55
N GLN A 186 18.54 12.48 0.01
CA GLN A 186 17.47 11.56 0.45
C GLN A 186 17.75 10.12 -0.01
N VAL A 187 18.35 9.97 -1.20
CA VAL A 187 18.79 8.66 -1.70
C VAL A 187 19.89 8.12 -0.79
N ASP A 188 20.91 8.93 -0.47
CA ASP A 188 22.01 8.55 0.41
C ASP A 188 21.49 8.13 1.79
N ASP A 189 20.64 8.96 2.42
CA ASP A 189 20.03 8.67 3.74
C ASP A 189 19.20 7.35 3.72
N LEU A 190 18.50 7.05 2.64
CA LEU A 190 17.74 5.80 2.48
C LEU A 190 18.67 4.60 2.25
N CYS A 191 19.70 4.75 1.42
CA CYS A 191 20.70 3.71 1.18
C CYS A 191 21.44 3.34 2.45
N ASP A 192 21.89 4.32 3.23
CA ASP A 192 22.55 4.10 4.51
C ASP A 192 21.64 3.39 5.51
N ARG A 193 20.38 3.85 5.63
CA ARG A 193 19.39 3.30 6.57
C ARG A 193 19.08 1.84 6.30
N PHE A 194 19.00 1.45 5.05
CA PHE A 194 18.61 0.10 4.63
C PHE A 194 19.79 -0.77 4.18
N ASN A 195 21.03 -0.27 4.31
CA ASN A 195 22.23 -0.92 3.82
C ASN A 195 22.10 -1.34 2.36
N VAL A 196 21.83 -0.35 1.49
CA VAL A 196 21.65 -0.52 0.05
C VAL A 196 22.91 -0.09 -0.68
N THR A 197 23.36 -0.91 -1.62
CA THR A 197 24.45 -0.62 -2.55
C THR A 197 23.88 -0.46 -3.96
N ALA A 198 24.17 0.65 -4.61
CA ALA A 198 23.84 0.87 -6.02
C ALA A 198 24.75 0.02 -6.93
N VAL A 199 24.15 -0.69 -7.90
CA VAL A 199 24.83 -1.53 -8.88
C VAL A 199 24.40 -1.19 -10.30
#